data_a7ca9afbbcb16264167243ed20aa706e
#
_entry.id   a7ca9afbbcb16264167243ed20aa706e
#
_cell.length_a   1.000
_cell.length_b   1.000
_cell.length_c   1.000
_cell.angle_alpha   90.00
_cell.angle_beta   90.00
_cell.angle_gamma   90.00
#
_symmetry.space_group_name_H-M   'P 1'
#
loop_
_entity.id
_entity.type
_entity.pdbx_description
1 polymer ?
#
loop_
_entity_poly.entity_id
_entity_poly.type
_entity_poly.pdbx_seq_one_letter_code
_entity_poly.pdbx_strand_id
1 'polypeptide(L)'
;MDVLIEKRRSHDRTNVQQSLSTHEFLSKEGYSKSLCDQYLAPLVSTLWGTNVGRLLPQFPVKTLIRSLCDHQLFGTRRTTPDFRRIDGGTSHVLQAMARGFSPENVHLNTSVREIVRMGKKQYGLLIADGRELRFDHIIFAVDNDEILKMLGSNIDTETEIIQGLKTTNNIAVLHSDPFLAPNINGSWPTSNYTLDPTDYTQHEPSAWAPRKSSLTYNVSSLQDIPTCLFDQLYITLNPFTPPHPRFAHSIWEYTDLELSTATLQAQSRLPLIQNRRGLSYGFRWTGRGFLEDAVTSGLEIAVEHFGAQVPFEVQYHPDPLCSSTSPSIELGFRDHLVRTALCLARVYVLVFQISWILLGALGFPVSRVETMLKWMLGGDGMLKS
;
A
#
# COMPACT_ATOMS: atom_id res chain seq x y z
N MET A 1 -1.13 2.79 36.08
CA MET A 1 -1.56 2.41 34.72
C MET A 1 -0.48 2.70 33.70
N ASP A 2 0.17 3.84 33.76
CA ASP A 2 1.26 4.24 32.85
C ASP A 2 2.49 3.31 32.85
N VAL A 3 2.87 2.78 33.99
CA VAL A 3 4.02 1.84 34.14
C VAL A 3 3.77 0.50 33.45
N LEU A 4 2.51 0.03 33.38
CA LEU A 4 2.14 -1.22 32.67
C LEU A 4 2.10 -1.01 31.15
N ILE A 5 1.72 0.18 30.70
CA ILE A 5 1.74 0.56 29.28
C ILE A 5 3.20 0.69 28.81
N GLU A 6 4.06 1.28 29.63
CA GLU A 6 5.48 1.45 29.30
C GLU A 6 6.25 0.10 29.28
N LYS A 7 5.90 -0.84 30.17
CA LYS A 7 6.48 -2.20 30.18
C LYS A 7 6.02 -3.06 29.01
N ARG A 8 4.77 -2.95 28.55
CA ARG A 8 4.31 -3.55 27.29
C ARG A 8 5.04 -2.96 26.08
N ARG A 9 5.14 -1.64 26.01
CA ARG A 9 5.83 -0.93 24.92
C ARG A 9 7.33 -1.29 24.80
N SER A 10 8.02 -1.59 25.89
CA SER A 10 9.44 -1.99 25.84
C SER A 10 9.66 -3.41 25.33
N HIS A 11 8.73 -4.33 25.61
CA HIS A 11 8.82 -5.72 25.14
C HIS A 11 8.49 -5.84 23.64
N ASP A 12 7.61 -4.97 23.12
CA ASP A 12 7.22 -4.95 21.71
C ASP A 12 8.28 -4.27 20.81
N ARG A 13 9.04 -3.30 21.33
CA ARG A 13 10.15 -2.66 20.58
C ARG A 13 11.23 -3.65 20.13
N THR A 14 11.50 -4.70 20.91
CA THR A 14 12.43 -5.76 20.55
C THR A 14 11.89 -6.67 19.43
N ASN A 15 10.56 -6.85 19.32
CA ASN A 15 9.94 -7.66 18.30
C ASN A 15 9.92 -7.00 16.90
N VAL A 16 9.97 -5.67 16.82
CA VAL A 16 10.03 -4.95 15.53
C VAL A 16 11.38 -5.12 14.85
N GLN A 17 12.46 -5.04 15.63
CA GLN A 17 13.82 -5.21 15.09
C GLN A 17 14.07 -6.62 14.55
N GLN A 18 13.24 -7.61 14.91
CA GLN A 18 13.39 -9.01 14.50
C GLN A 18 12.38 -9.44 13.41
N SER A 19 11.55 -8.53 12.88
CA SER A 19 10.63 -8.89 11.81
C SER A 19 11.40 -9.01 10.50
N LEU A 20 11.40 -10.21 9.90
CA LEU A 20 11.94 -10.45 8.57
C LEU A 20 11.23 -9.55 7.54
N SER A 21 11.99 -9.03 6.59
CA SER A 21 11.38 -8.41 5.41
C SER A 21 10.62 -9.46 4.61
N THR A 22 9.67 -9.03 3.81
CA THR A 22 8.89 -9.94 2.95
C THR A 22 9.82 -10.71 2.00
N HIS A 23 10.82 -10.04 1.44
CA HIS A 23 11.81 -10.65 0.58
C HIS A 23 12.63 -11.74 1.30
N GLU A 24 13.15 -11.45 2.48
CA GLU A 24 13.92 -12.43 3.27
C GLU A 24 13.07 -13.64 3.65
N PHE A 25 11.80 -13.41 4.03
CA PHE A 25 10.87 -14.48 4.33
C PHE A 25 10.61 -15.38 3.13
N LEU A 26 10.26 -14.79 1.99
CA LEU A 26 9.97 -15.55 0.77
C LEU A 26 11.19 -16.36 0.29
N SER A 27 12.37 -15.75 0.36
CA SER A 27 13.62 -16.41 0.00
C SER A 27 13.95 -17.57 0.94
N LYS A 28 13.82 -17.37 2.26
CA LYS A 28 14.09 -18.39 3.28
C LYS A 28 13.14 -19.59 3.20
N GLU A 29 11.86 -19.33 2.92
CA GLU A 29 10.84 -20.37 2.79
C GLU A 29 10.85 -21.03 1.40
N GLY A 30 11.72 -20.61 0.49
CA GLY A 30 11.91 -21.20 -0.84
C GLY A 30 10.75 -20.92 -1.81
N TYR A 31 10.07 -19.80 -1.66
CA TYR A 31 9.06 -19.36 -2.62
C TYR A 31 9.71 -18.97 -3.96
N SER A 32 9.02 -19.25 -5.07
CA SER A 32 9.53 -18.92 -6.40
C SER A 32 9.49 -17.42 -6.66
N LYS A 33 10.46 -16.92 -7.42
CA LYS A 33 10.45 -15.53 -7.91
C LYS A 33 9.20 -15.24 -8.73
N SER A 34 8.71 -16.21 -9.50
CA SER A 34 7.48 -16.08 -10.29
C SER A 34 6.27 -15.77 -9.42
N LEU A 35 6.13 -16.39 -8.23
CA LEU A 35 5.06 -16.06 -7.28
C LEU A 35 5.14 -14.61 -6.84
N CYS A 36 6.34 -14.12 -6.58
CA CYS A 36 6.55 -12.74 -6.19
C CYS A 36 6.20 -11.77 -7.33
N ASP A 37 6.80 -11.97 -8.52
CA ASP A 37 6.70 -11.04 -9.64
C ASP A 37 5.31 -11.05 -10.29
N GLN A 38 4.65 -12.21 -10.37
CA GLN A 38 3.38 -12.37 -11.10
C GLN A 38 2.14 -12.29 -10.22
N TYR A 39 2.27 -12.48 -8.92
CA TYR A 39 1.12 -12.48 -8.01
C TYR A 39 1.26 -11.46 -6.89
N LEU A 40 2.29 -11.58 -6.06
CA LEU A 40 2.37 -10.77 -4.85
C LEU A 40 2.67 -9.30 -5.15
N ALA A 41 3.61 -9.03 -6.05
CA ALA A 41 3.96 -7.66 -6.41
C ALA A 41 2.80 -6.91 -7.08
N PRO A 42 2.07 -7.46 -8.06
CA PRO A 42 0.86 -6.84 -8.59
C PRO A 42 -0.21 -6.57 -7.52
N LEU A 43 -0.47 -7.56 -6.65
CA LEU A 43 -1.45 -7.44 -5.58
C LEU A 43 -1.12 -6.29 -4.62
N VAL A 44 0.12 -6.24 -4.15
CA VAL A 44 0.61 -5.20 -3.24
C VAL A 44 0.62 -3.83 -3.91
N SER A 45 1.06 -3.75 -5.18
CA SER A 45 0.99 -2.50 -5.97
C SER A 45 -0.43 -1.96 -6.06
N THR A 46 -1.39 -2.84 -6.34
CA THR A 46 -2.80 -2.44 -6.49
C THR A 46 -3.37 -1.86 -5.19
N LEU A 47 -2.93 -2.39 -4.04
CA LEU A 47 -3.40 -1.91 -2.74
C LEU A 47 -2.79 -0.57 -2.33
N TRP A 48 -1.49 -0.41 -2.51
CA TRP A 48 -0.79 0.79 -2.04
C TRP A 48 -0.47 1.81 -3.13
N GLY A 49 -0.74 1.49 -4.40
CA GLY A 49 -0.48 2.41 -5.51
C GLY A 49 0.99 2.79 -5.70
N THR A 50 1.92 2.00 -5.17
CA THR A 50 3.35 2.33 -5.08
C THR A 50 4.23 1.37 -5.85
N ASN A 51 5.48 1.77 -6.06
CA ASN A 51 6.50 0.93 -6.71
C ASN A 51 6.95 -0.20 -5.78
N VAL A 52 6.42 -1.40 -6.01
CA VAL A 52 6.65 -2.58 -5.18
C VAL A 52 8.08 -3.08 -5.22
N GLY A 53 8.83 -2.79 -6.28
CA GLY A 53 10.23 -3.17 -6.37
C GLY A 53 11.08 -2.62 -5.22
N ARG A 54 10.70 -1.45 -4.70
CA ARG A 54 11.31 -0.86 -3.51
C ARG A 54 10.64 -1.31 -2.21
N LEU A 55 9.33 -1.59 -2.27
CA LEU A 55 8.53 -1.87 -1.09
C LEU A 55 8.83 -3.27 -0.50
N LEU A 56 8.74 -4.33 -1.29
CA LEU A 56 8.86 -5.71 -0.79
C LEU A 56 10.17 -6.03 -0.06
N PRO A 57 11.35 -5.51 -0.47
CA PRO A 57 12.60 -5.74 0.26
C PRO A 57 12.60 -5.14 1.67
N GLN A 58 11.82 -4.10 1.93
CA GLN A 58 11.80 -3.38 3.21
C GLN A 58 10.54 -3.64 4.01
N PHE A 59 9.48 -4.16 3.37
CA PHE A 59 8.18 -4.37 3.98
C PHE A 59 8.21 -5.54 4.96
N PRO A 60 7.86 -5.33 6.24
CA PRO A 60 7.80 -6.41 7.21
C PRO A 60 6.71 -7.43 6.85
N VAL A 61 7.09 -8.70 6.76
CA VAL A 61 6.18 -9.76 6.31
C VAL A 61 4.93 -9.89 7.19
N LYS A 62 5.06 -9.71 8.50
CA LYS A 62 3.91 -9.76 9.42
C LYS A 62 2.88 -8.68 9.12
N THR A 63 3.34 -7.46 8.86
CA THR A 63 2.47 -6.32 8.49
C THR A 63 1.77 -6.58 7.16
N LEU A 64 2.50 -7.12 6.18
CA LEU A 64 1.93 -7.48 4.89
C LEU A 64 0.83 -8.54 5.03
N ILE A 65 1.14 -9.67 5.66
CA ILE A 65 0.17 -10.78 5.86
C ILE A 65 -1.07 -10.26 6.57
N ARG A 66 -0.89 -9.47 7.63
CA ARG A 66 -2.00 -8.90 8.36
C ARG A 66 -2.86 -7.99 7.48
N SER A 67 -2.24 -7.08 6.73
CA SER A 67 -2.99 -6.20 5.82
C SER A 67 -3.79 -6.99 4.79
N LEU A 68 -3.20 -8.03 4.20
CA LEU A 68 -3.89 -8.90 3.25
C LEU A 68 -5.03 -9.70 3.89
N CYS A 69 -4.88 -10.10 5.17
CA CYS A 69 -5.95 -10.76 5.93
C CYS A 69 -7.10 -9.79 6.27
N ASP A 70 -6.77 -8.59 6.74
CA ASP A 70 -7.76 -7.56 7.10
C ASP A 70 -8.61 -7.16 5.88
N HIS A 71 -7.99 -7.10 4.70
CA HIS A 71 -8.68 -6.86 3.43
C HIS A 71 -9.31 -8.13 2.81
N GLN A 72 -9.28 -9.26 3.50
CA GLN A 72 -9.82 -10.56 3.05
C GLN A 72 -9.28 -11.08 1.71
N LEU A 73 -8.05 -10.69 1.35
CA LEU A 73 -7.44 -11.05 0.07
C LEU A 73 -6.85 -12.46 0.04
N PHE A 74 -6.68 -13.09 1.21
CA PHE A 74 -6.28 -14.50 1.36
C PHE A 74 -7.44 -15.43 1.68
N GLY A 75 -8.68 -14.98 1.56
CA GLY A 75 -9.84 -15.78 1.93
C GLY A 75 -10.02 -17.00 1.03
N THR A 76 -10.04 -18.20 1.62
CA THR A 76 -10.49 -19.44 0.99
C THR A 76 -12.02 -19.49 0.85
N ARG A 77 -12.72 -18.54 1.43
CA ARG A 77 -14.16 -18.42 1.31
C ARG A 77 -14.52 -17.98 -0.11
N ARG A 78 -15.47 -18.69 -0.72
CA ARG A 78 -16.03 -18.43 -2.06
C ARG A 78 -16.70 -17.07 -2.24
N THR A 79 -16.63 -16.19 -1.28
CA THR A 79 -17.12 -14.82 -1.40
C THR A 79 -16.01 -13.97 -1.97
N THR A 80 -16.18 -13.52 -3.20
CA THR A 80 -15.40 -12.40 -3.74
C THR A 80 -15.41 -11.26 -2.73
N PRO A 81 -14.26 -10.61 -2.47
CA PRO A 81 -14.24 -9.43 -1.62
C PRO A 81 -15.32 -8.46 -2.08
N ASP A 82 -16.15 -7.98 -1.16
CA ASP A 82 -17.21 -7.03 -1.47
C ASP A 82 -16.59 -5.63 -1.58
N PHE A 83 -16.00 -5.36 -2.75
CA PHE A 83 -15.47 -4.03 -3.03
C PHE A 83 -16.63 -3.07 -3.26
N ARG A 84 -16.71 -2.05 -2.41
CA ARG A 84 -17.71 -1.01 -2.49
C ARG A 84 -17.07 0.31 -2.93
N ARG A 85 -17.81 1.09 -3.67
CA ARG A 85 -17.47 2.47 -3.98
C ARG A 85 -18.47 3.42 -3.32
N ILE A 86 -18.02 4.65 -3.11
CA ILE A 86 -18.90 5.71 -2.63
C ILE A 86 -19.60 6.30 -3.85
N ASP A 87 -20.93 6.28 -3.85
CA ASP A 87 -21.71 6.93 -4.89
C ASP A 87 -21.46 8.44 -4.88
N GLY A 88 -21.19 9.01 -6.07
CA GLY A 88 -20.75 10.41 -6.20
C GLY A 88 -19.30 10.68 -5.82
N GLY A 89 -18.53 9.65 -5.46
CA GLY A 89 -17.10 9.74 -5.17
C GLY A 89 -16.76 10.32 -3.79
N THR A 90 -15.48 10.41 -3.49
CA THR A 90 -14.95 10.87 -2.21
C THR A 90 -15.34 12.32 -1.87
N SER A 91 -15.58 13.15 -2.88
CA SER A 91 -16.00 14.55 -2.69
C SER A 91 -17.34 14.65 -1.94
N HIS A 92 -18.29 13.74 -2.15
CA HIS A 92 -19.57 13.71 -1.42
C HIS A 92 -19.36 13.43 0.08
N VAL A 93 -18.42 12.53 0.41
CA VAL A 93 -18.08 12.27 1.83
C VAL A 93 -17.47 13.50 2.46
N LEU A 94 -16.50 14.13 1.81
CA LEU A 94 -15.85 15.33 2.31
C LEU A 94 -16.86 16.48 2.50
N GLN A 95 -17.76 16.67 1.54
CA GLN A 95 -18.83 17.66 1.66
C GLN A 95 -19.79 17.35 2.82
N ALA A 96 -20.13 16.08 3.03
CA ALA A 96 -20.98 15.67 4.15
C ALA A 96 -20.30 15.93 5.50
N MET A 97 -19.01 15.60 5.61
CA MET A 97 -18.21 15.89 6.81
C MET A 97 -18.06 17.41 7.05
N ALA A 98 -17.85 18.18 5.99
CA ALA A 98 -17.69 19.63 6.09
C ALA A 98 -18.96 20.39 6.50
N ARG A 99 -20.15 19.79 6.38
CA ARG A 99 -21.43 20.45 6.77
C ARG A 99 -21.49 20.84 8.23
N GLY A 100 -20.69 20.19 9.08
CA GLY A 100 -20.60 20.52 10.52
C GLY A 100 -19.77 21.75 10.83
N PHE A 101 -19.04 22.30 9.84
CA PHE A 101 -18.20 23.48 10.04
C PHE A 101 -18.89 24.74 9.53
N SER A 102 -18.73 25.85 10.27
CA SER A 102 -19.08 27.17 9.74
C SER A 102 -18.16 27.51 8.55
N PRO A 103 -18.71 27.98 7.42
CA PRO A 103 -17.92 28.28 6.22
C PRO A 103 -16.77 29.27 6.48
N GLU A 104 -16.93 30.17 7.42
CA GLU A 104 -15.92 31.14 7.87
C GLU A 104 -14.69 30.50 8.52
N ASN A 105 -14.82 29.25 9.02
CA ASN A 105 -13.74 28.48 9.64
C ASN A 105 -13.01 27.56 8.63
N VAL A 106 -13.43 27.56 7.38
CA VAL A 106 -12.81 26.76 6.33
C VAL A 106 -12.06 27.66 5.35
N HIS A 107 -10.74 27.67 5.45
CA HIS A 107 -9.88 28.52 4.64
C HIS A 107 -9.25 27.71 3.49
N LEU A 108 -9.89 27.73 2.33
CA LEU A 108 -9.33 27.11 1.10
C LEU A 108 -8.26 28.01 0.48
N ASN A 109 -7.37 27.42 -0.33
CA ASN A 109 -6.25 28.13 -0.99
C ASN A 109 -5.37 28.93 -0.01
N THR A 110 -5.24 28.43 1.21
CA THR A 110 -4.55 29.10 2.32
C THR A 110 -3.42 28.22 2.82
N SER A 111 -2.24 28.35 2.26
CA SER A 111 -1.07 27.57 2.62
C SER A 111 -0.39 28.13 3.85
N VAL A 112 -0.10 27.27 4.82
CA VAL A 112 0.73 27.60 5.99
C VAL A 112 2.20 27.46 5.60
N ARG A 113 3.00 28.53 5.80
CA ARG A 113 4.43 28.53 5.48
C ARG A 113 5.27 28.06 6.67
N GLU A 114 4.92 28.52 7.86
CA GLU A 114 5.73 28.30 9.06
C GLU A 114 4.85 28.34 10.29
N ILE A 115 5.24 27.57 11.31
CA ILE A 115 4.63 27.57 12.63
C ILE A 115 5.65 28.08 13.64
N VAL A 116 5.32 29.20 14.26
CA VAL A 116 6.17 29.86 15.24
C VAL A 116 5.56 29.67 16.63
N ARG A 117 6.34 29.19 17.57
CA ARG A 117 5.92 29.08 18.96
C ARG A 117 6.01 30.44 19.65
N MET A 118 4.88 30.99 20.07
CA MET A 118 4.79 32.33 20.70
C MET A 118 4.83 32.29 22.24
N GLY A 119 4.68 31.10 22.84
CA GLY A 119 4.63 30.94 24.29
C GLY A 119 4.58 29.48 24.73
N LYS A 120 4.14 29.23 25.98
CA LYS A 120 4.04 27.85 26.50
C LYS A 120 2.95 27.02 25.81
N LYS A 121 1.86 27.65 25.37
CA LYS A 121 0.68 27.00 24.75
C LYS A 121 0.07 27.84 23.63
N GLN A 122 0.85 28.63 22.92
CA GLN A 122 0.34 29.47 21.84
C GLN A 122 1.26 29.40 20.64
N TYR A 123 0.66 29.26 19.46
CA TYR A 123 1.32 29.15 18.19
C TYR A 123 0.83 30.24 17.22
N GLY A 124 1.75 30.84 16.49
CA GLY A 124 1.48 31.65 15.32
C GLY A 124 1.63 30.82 14.06
N LEU A 125 0.61 30.82 13.20
CA LEU A 125 0.69 30.27 11.85
C LEU A 125 0.95 31.41 10.88
N LEU A 126 2.10 31.39 10.21
CA LEU A 126 2.40 32.32 9.14
C LEU A 126 1.82 31.76 7.84
N ILE A 127 0.85 32.45 7.28
CA ILE A 127 0.18 32.10 6.03
C ILE A 127 0.99 32.63 4.84
N ALA A 128 0.85 32.02 3.67
CA ALA A 128 1.57 32.40 2.46
C ALA A 128 1.31 33.85 2.00
N ASP A 129 0.16 34.42 2.35
CA ASP A 129 -0.21 35.81 2.09
C ASP A 129 0.35 36.84 3.10
N GLY A 130 1.13 36.37 4.08
CA GLY A 130 1.77 37.22 5.09
C GLY A 130 0.96 37.43 6.36
N ARG A 131 -0.28 36.89 6.47
CA ARG A 131 -1.07 36.96 7.69
C ARG A 131 -0.52 36.01 8.75
N GLU A 132 -0.62 36.44 10.01
CA GLU A 132 -0.33 35.62 11.17
C GLU A 132 -1.63 35.31 11.92
N LEU A 133 -1.92 34.03 12.08
CA LEU A 133 -3.07 33.54 12.84
C LEU A 133 -2.57 32.86 14.13
N ARG A 134 -3.30 33.04 15.25
CA ARG A 134 -2.89 32.50 16.56
C ARG A 134 -3.82 31.41 17.02
N PHE A 135 -3.25 30.32 17.51
CA PHE A 135 -3.98 29.15 17.98
C PHE A 135 -3.34 28.59 19.25
N ASP A 136 -4.17 28.00 20.10
CA ASP A 136 -3.71 27.29 21.30
C ASP A 136 -3.33 25.84 21.03
N HIS A 137 -3.87 25.26 19.96
CA HIS A 137 -3.60 23.88 19.54
C HIS A 137 -3.58 23.77 18.02
N ILE A 138 -2.63 22.99 17.51
CA ILE A 138 -2.52 22.69 16.08
C ILE A 138 -2.64 21.17 15.88
N ILE A 139 -3.52 20.76 14.98
CA ILE A 139 -3.64 19.39 14.52
C ILE A 139 -3.09 19.31 13.10
N PHE A 140 -2.01 18.58 12.92
CA PHE A 140 -1.45 18.32 11.61
C PHE A 140 -2.21 17.17 10.94
N ALA A 141 -2.86 17.46 9.82
CA ALA A 141 -3.56 16.52 8.97
C ALA A 141 -3.04 16.62 7.51
N VAL A 142 -1.74 16.71 7.37
CA VAL A 142 -1.00 16.84 6.11
C VAL A 142 0.12 15.80 6.05
N ASP A 143 0.74 15.63 4.88
CA ASP A 143 1.87 14.71 4.73
C ASP A 143 3.05 15.13 5.63
N ASN A 144 3.81 14.16 6.10
CA ASN A 144 4.90 14.37 7.04
C ASN A 144 6.01 15.31 6.51
N ASP A 145 6.26 15.30 5.21
CA ASP A 145 7.21 16.23 4.58
C ASP A 145 6.78 17.70 4.72
N GLU A 146 5.48 17.96 4.63
CA GLU A 146 4.92 19.30 4.84
C GLU A 146 5.03 19.74 6.30
N ILE A 147 4.85 18.80 7.25
CA ILE A 147 5.05 19.07 8.68
C ILE A 147 6.48 19.51 8.93
N LEU A 148 7.46 18.79 8.38
CA LEU A 148 8.87 19.11 8.54
C LEU A 148 9.22 20.49 8.00
N LYS A 149 8.64 20.88 6.87
CA LYS A 149 8.81 22.22 6.29
C LYS A 149 8.26 23.31 7.23
N MET A 150 7.07 23.08 7.81
CA MET A 150 6.40 24.04 8.70
C MET A 150 7.06 24.16 10.08
N LEU A 151 7.61 23.07 10.64
CA LEU A 151 8.29 23.07 11.95
C LEU A 151 9.70 23.68 11.91
N GLY A 152 10.28 23.80 10.71
CA GLY A 152 11.63 24.35 10.54
C GLY A 152 12.75 23.43 10.97
N SER A 153 13.96 23.99 11.18
CA SER A 153 15.20 23.22 11.38
C SER A 153 15.48 22.84 12.85
N ASN A 154 14.54 22.99 13.76
CA ASN A 154 14.73 22.61 15.15
C ASN A 154 14.78 21.08 15.28
N ILE A 155 15.94 20.55 15.67
CA ILE A 155 16.10 19.11 15.93
C ILE A 155 15.56 18.85 17.35
N ASP A 156 14.33 18.43 17.41
CA ASP A 156 13.69 17.94 18.64
C ASP A 156 13.11 16.53 18.42
N THR A 157 12.49 15.97 19.45
CA THR A 157 11.92 14.63 19.40
C THR A 157 10.81 14.53 18.33
N GLU A 158 10.04 15.60 18.13
CA GLU A 158 9.00 15.68 17.11
C GLU A 158 9.60 15.52 15.71
N THR A 159 10.62 16.31 15.41
CA THR A 159 11.33 16.27 14.11
C THR A 159 11.96 14.91 13.85
N GLU A 160 12.62 14.32 14.85
CA GLU A 160 13.26 12.99 14.75
C GLU A 160 12.24 11.90 14.39
N ILE A 161 11.08 11.88 15.07
CA ILE A 161 10.04 10.88 14.83
C ILE A 161 9.42 11.07 13.45
N ILE A 162 9.08 12.31 13.06
CA ILE A 162 8.48 12.61 11.78
C ILE A 162 9.44 12.31 10.62
N GLN A 163 10.73 12.59 10.75
CA GLN A 163 11.77 12.22 9.77
C GLN A 163 11.95 10.70 9.60
N GLY A 164 11.59 9.92 10.61
CA GLY A 164 11.59 8.46 10.55
C GLY A 164 10.50 7.89 9.64
N LEU A 165 9.47 8.68 9.34
CA LEU A 165 8.38 8.32 8.43
C LEU A 165 8.85 8.61 6.98
N LYS A 166 9.35 7.60 6.31
CA LYS A 166 9.84 7.75 4.95
C LYS A 166 8.71 7.74 3.93
N THR A 167 8.85 8.59 2.90
CA THR A 167 7.90 8.70 1.80
C THR A 167 8.58 8.47 0.46
N THR A 168 7.80 8.05 -0.52
CA THR A 168 8.21 7.94 -1.92
C THR A 168 7.41 8.91 -2.77
N ASN A 169 8.07 9.62 -3.69
CA ASN A 169 7.42 10.49 -4.65
C ASN A 169 6.90 9.64 -5.81
N ASN A 170 5.67 9.89 -6.18
CA ASN A 170 4.97 9.23 -7.28
C ASN A 170 4.33 10.28 -8.21
N ILE A 171 4.14 9.87 -9.46
CA ILE A 171 3.41 10.66 -10.46
C ILE A 171 2.15 9.90 -10.84
N ALA A 172 1.02 10.58 -10.84
CA ALA A 172 -0.23 10.06 -11.36
C ALA A 172 -0.66 10.87 -12.58
N VAL A 173 -1.11 10.15 -13.62
CA VAL A 173 -1.59 10.76 -14.86
C VAL A 173 -2.97 10.25 -15.17
N LEU A 174 -3.96 11.15 -15.24
CA LEU A 174 -5.29 10.87 -15.79
C LEU A 174 -5.24 11.03 -17.31
N HIS A 175 -5.61 10.00 -18.05
CA HIS A 175 -5.53 10.00 -19.50
C HIS A 175 -6.58 9.09 -20.15
N SER A 176 -6.77 9.27 -21.46
CA SER A 176 -7.56 8.38 -22.33
C SER A 176 -6.69 7.73 -23.43
N ASP A 177 -5.37 7.65 -23.23
CA ASP A 177 -4.44 7.10 -24.21
C ASP A 177 -4.57 5.58 -24.33
N PRO A 178 -5.04 5.05 -25.47
CA PRO A 178 -5.23 3.63 -25.66
C PRO A 178 -3.92 2.84 -25.76
N PHE A 179 -2.80 3.50 -26.07
CA PHE A 179 -1.50 2.82 -26.19
C PHE A 179 -0.87 2.45 -24.83
N LEU A 180 -1.25 3.15 -23.78
CA LEU A 180 -0.84 2.80 -22.41
C LEU A 180 -1.76 1.75 -21.79
N ALA A 181 -2.80 1.42 -22.49
CA ALA A 181 -3.78 0.44 -22.14
C ALA A 181 -3.31 -0.94 -22.62
N PRO A 182 -3.48 -2.06 -21.87
CA PRO A 182 -3.10 -3.38 -22.37
C PRO A 182 -3.94 -3.76 -23.57
N ASN A 183 -3.29 -4.22 -24.59
CA ASN A 183 -3.96 -4.75 -25.78
C ASN A 183 -4.44 -6.19 -25.52
N ILE A 184 -5.52 -6.34 -24.76
CA ILE A 184 -6.11 -7.65 -24.45
C ILE A 184 -7.46 -7.74 -25.15
N ASN A 185 -7.62 -8.73 -26.01
CA ASN A 185 -8.89 -9.09 -26.59
C ASN A 185 -9.77 -9.73 -25.51
N GLY A 186 -10.63 -8.95 -24.87
CA GLY A 186 -11.51 -9.44 -23.80
C GLY A 186 -11.89 -8.36 -22.79
N SER A 187 -12.49 -8.77 -21.65
CA SER A 187 -12.82 -7.83 -20.60
C SER A 187 -11.56 -7.29 -19.94
N TRP A 188 -11.46 -5.99 -19.89
CA TRP A 188 -10.35 -5.27 -19.29
C TRP A 188 -10.32 -5.47 -17.76
N PRO A 189 -9.18 -5.85 -17.18
CA PRO A 189 -9.04 -5.85 -15.74
C PRO A 189 -9.14 -4.42 -15.21
N THR A 190 -9.62 -4.27 -13.98
CA THR A 190 -9.74 -2.97 -13.32
C THR A 190 -8.40 -2.33 -13.00
N SER A 191 -7.34 -3.13 -12.93
CA SER A 191 -5.96 -2.67 -12.72
C SER A 191 -4.97 -3.50 -13.52
N ASN A 192 -3.96 -2.84 -14.07
CA ASN A 192 -2.87 -3.40 -14.82
C ASN A 192 -1.54 -3.06 -14.22
N TYR A 193 -0.75 -4.08 -13.91
CA TYR A 193 0.61 -3.95 -13.43
C TYR A 193 1.60 -4.24 -14.54
N THR A 194 2.53 -3.33 -14.78
CA THR A 194 3.55 -3.44 -15.82
C THR A 194 4.93 -3.27 -15.21
N LEU A 195 5.85 -4.15 -15.57
CA LEU A 195 7.26 -4.05 -15.22
C LEU A 195 8.03 -3.36 -16.35
N ASP A 196 9.07 -2.60 -15.99
CA ASP A 196 9.96 -1.98 -16.99
C ASP A 196 10.66 -3.07 -17.81
N PRO A 197 10.45 -3.13 -19.13
CA PRO A 197 11.08 -4.13 -19.98
C PRO A 197 12.60 -4.00 -20.04
N THR A 198 13.16 -2.82 -19.77
CA THR A 198 14.61 -2.60 -19.78
C THR A 198 15.32 -3.24 -18.59
N ASP A 199 14.61 -3.45 -17.50
CA ASP A 199 15.17 -4.12 -16.31
C ASP A 199 15.44 -5.63 -16.53
N TYR A 200 14.86 -6.24 -17.56
CA TYR A 200 15.12 -7.65 -17.89
C TYR A 200 16.51 -7.89 -18.49
N THR A 201 17.11 -6.87 -19.10
CA THR A 201 18.38 -7.00 -19.83
C THR A 201 19.61 -6.73 -18.97
N GLN A 202 19.46 -6.15 -17.81
CA GLN A 202 20.57 -5.63 -17.00
C GLN A 202 20.91 -6.46 -15.75
N HIS A 203 20.06 -7.41 -15.33
CA HIS A 203 20.26 -8.12 -14.07
C HIS A 203 20.16 -9.63 -14.25
N GLU A 204 21.13 -10.35 -13.67
CA GLU A 204 21.10 -11.80 -13.51
C GLU A 204 19.77 -12.27 -12.89
N PRO A 205 19.20 -13.40 -13.33
CA PRO A 205 17.91 -13.91 -12.84
C PRO A 205 17.83 -14.17 -11.34
N SER A 206 18.99 -14.24 -10.67
CA SER A 206 19.09 -14.53 -9.23
C SER A 206 18.91 -13.33 -8.31
N ALA A 207 19.05 -12.10 -8.84
CA ALA A 207 18.93 -10.92 -8.00
C ALA A 207 17.45 -10.51 -7.85
N TRP A 208 16.97 -10.43 -6.62
CA TRP A 208 15.74 -9.77 -6.23
C TRP A 208 15.92 -8.25 -6.30
N ALA A 209 16.43 -7.75 -7.44
CA ALA A 209 16.64 -6.33 -7.62
C ALA A 209 15.30 -5.60 -7.65
N PRO A 210 15.22 -4.41 -7.04
CA PRO A 210 14.02 -3.58 -7.10
C PRO A 210 13.76 -3.19 -8.55
N ARG A 211 12.64 -3.66 -9.10
CA ARG A 211 12.22 -3.35 -10.47
C ARG A 211 11.31 -2.14 -10.48
N LYS A 212 11.47 -1.29 -11.47
CA LYS A 212 10.51 -0.24 -11.73
C LYS A 212 9.21 -0.85 -12.20
N SER A 213 8.12 -0.35 -11.67
CA SER A 213 6.77 -0.79 -12.05
C SER A 213 5.87 0.41 -12.31
N SER A 214 4.92 0.20 -13.20
CA SER A 214 3.83 1.12 -13.49
C SER A 214 2.50 0.42 -13.24
N LEU A 215 1.52 1.15 -12.76
CA LEU A 215 0.19 0.62 -12.47
C LEU A 215 -0.87 1.48 -13.14
N THR A 216 -1.71 0.87 -13.96
CA THR A 216 -2.80 1.56 -14.64
C THR A 216 -4.14 1.08 -14.10
N TYR A 217 -4.95 1.99 -13.58
CA TYR A 217 -6.32 1.74 -13.17
C TYR A 217 -7.30 2.13 -14.29
N ASN A 218 -8.26 1.27 -14.55
CA ASN A 218 -9.40 1.58 -15.43
C ASN A 218 -10.47 2.33 -14.63
N VAL A 219 -10.40 3.65 -14.66
CA VAL A 219 -11.28 4.52 -13.88
C VAL A 219 -12.72 4.42 -14.36
N SER A 220 -12.95 4.31 -15.67
CA SER A 220 -14.30 4.15 -16.21
C SER A 220 -14.99 2.92 -15.65
N SER A 221 -14.27 1.80 -15.53
CA SER A 221 -14.82 0.58 -14.93
C SER A 221 -14.97 0.69 -13.40
N LEU A 222 -13.98 1.25 -12.71
CA LEU A 222 -13.99 1.37 -11.24
C LEU A 222 -15.06 2.33 -10.73
N GLN A 223 -15.32 3.41 -11.48
CA GLN A 223 -16.25 4.47 -11.10
C GLN A 223 -17.57 4.43 -11.87
N ASP A 224 -17.76 3.42 -12.75
CA ASP A 224 -18.95 3.27 -13.59
C ASP A 224 -19.24 4.53 -14.44
N ILE A 225 -18.17 5.08 -15.02
CA ILE A 225 -18.26 6.25 -15.88
C ILE A 225 -18.67 5.82 -17.28
N PRO A 226 -19.77 6.37 -17.84
CA PRO A 226 -20.23 5.99 -19.16
C PRO A 226 -19.19 6.33 -20.25
N THR A 227 -18.63 5.31 -20.88
CA THR A 227 -17.63 5.49 -21.94
C THR A 227 -18.18 6.09 -23.23
N CYS A 228 -19.49 6.05 -23.42
CA CYS A 228 -20.15 6.72 -24.53
C CYS A 228 -20.14 8.26 -24.42
N LEU A 229 -19.89 8.80 -23.23
CA LEU A 229 -19.85 10.25 -22.98
C LEU A 229 -18.42 10.80 -22.78
N PHE A 230 -17.52 9.99 -22.23
CA PHE A 230 -16.22 10.45 -21.74
C PHE A 230 -15.01 9.69 -22.27
N ASP A 231 -15.18 8.81 -23.25
CA ASP A 231 -14.16 7.83 -23.63
C ASP A 231 -13.73 6.92 -22.47
N GLN A 232 -12.73 6.07 -22.71
CA GLN A 232 -12.17 5.22 -21.67
C GLN A 232 -11.15 6.00 -20.87
N LEU A 233 -11.37 6.18 -19.57
CA LEU A 233 -10.48 6.91 -18.68
C LEU A 233 -9.59 5.97 -17.86
N TYR A 234 -8.32 6.32 -17.77
CA TYR A 234 -7.31 5.61 -17.03
C TYR A 234 -6.56 6.55 -16.07
N ILE A 235 -6.11 6.01 -14.96
CA ILE A 235 -5.07 6.64 -14.12
C ILE A 235 -3.86 5.73 -14.15
N THR A 236 -2.75 6.22 -14.68
CA THR A 236 -1.47 5.51 -14.64
C THR A 236 -0.55 6.14 -13.62
N LEU A 237 -0.07 5.30 -12.70
CA LEU A 237 0.93 5.66 -11.70
C LEU A 237 2.31 5.32 -12.22
N ASN A 238 3.22 6.28 -12.12
CA ASN A 238 4.61 6.16 -12.55
C ASN A 238 4.77 5.59 -13.97
N PRO A 239 4.15 6.22 -14.99
CA PRO A 239 4.22 5.72 -16.35
C PRO A 239 5.67 5.72 -16.86
N PHE A 240 6.11 4.63 -17.51
CA PHE A 240 7.43 4.55 -18.14
C PHE A 240 7.53 5.46 -19.35
N THR A 241 6.44 5.56 -20.08
CA THR A 241 6.27 6.46 -21.21
C THR A 241 5.12 7.40 -20.89
N PRO A 242 5.31 8.72 -20.98
CA PRO A 242 4.21 9.65 -20.76
C PRO A 242 3.12 9.43 -21.81
N PRO A 243 1.84 9.57 -21.45
CA PRO A 243 0.75 9.51 -22.41
C PRO A 243 0.92 10.63 -23.45
N HIS A 244 0.40 10.40 -24.65
CA HIS A 244 0.39 11.42 -25.68
C HIS A 244 -0.35 12.68 -25.18
N PRO A 245 0.20 13.90 -25.36
CA PRO A 245 -0.37 15.12 -24.78
C PRO A 245 -1.84 15.37 -25.10
N ARG A 246 -2.30 14.91 -26.29
CA ARG A 246 -3.71 15.01 -26.71
C ARG A 246 -4.66 14.21 -25.80
N PHE A 247 -4.18 13.15 -25.17
CA PHE A 247 -4.97 12.25 -24.35
C PHE A 247 -4.70 12.42 -22.84
N ALA A 248 -3.75 13.27 -22.45
CA ALA A 248 -3.48 13.60 -21.07
C ALA A 248 -4.47 14.65 -20.57
N HIS A 249 -5.22 14.33 -19.52
CA HIS A 249 -6.22 15.23 -18.94
C HIS A 249 -5.68 15.97 -17.72
N SER A 250 -4.90 15.28 -16.86
CA SER A 250 -4.31 15.85 -15.66
C SER A 250 -3.07 15.07 -15.23
N ILE A 251 -2.11 15.78 -14.66
CA ILE A 251 -0.89 15.19 -14.09
C ILE A 251 -0.71 15.80 -12.71
N TRP A 252 -0.42 14.96 -11.71
CA TRP A 252 -0.09 15.42 -10.38
C TRP A 252 0.96 14.54 -9.72
N GLU A 253 1.76 15.16 -8.88
CA GLU A 253 2.73 14.50 -8.02
C GLU A 253 2.09 14.26 -6.64
N TYR A 254 2.41 13.16 -6.02
CA TYR A 254 1.97 12.82 -4.68
C TYR A 254 3.01 11.97 -3.96
N THR A 255 2.96 11.98 -2.65
CA THR A 255 3.84 11.19 -1.81
C THR A 255 3.06 10.05 -1.16
N ASP A 256 3.65 8.86 -1.10
CA ASP A 256 3.11 7.74 -0.34
C ASP A 256 4.07 7.31 0.76
N LEU A 257 3.49 6.81 1.84
CA LEU A 257 4.26 6.28 2.96
C LEU A 257 5.01 5.01 2.53
N GLU A 258 6.31 4.98 2.77
CA GLU A 258 7.11 3.78 2.62
C GLU A 258 6.97 2.92 3.87
N LEU A 259 6.22 1.82 3.79
CA LEU A 259 6.01 0.89 4.90
C LEU A 259 7.25 0.02 5.13
N SER A 260 8.27 0.62 5.72
CA SER A 260 9.51 -0.03 6.13
C SER A 260 9.54 -0.27 7.63
N THR A 261 10.49 -1.09 8.09
CA THR A 261 10.73 -1.29 9.52
C THR A 261 11.01 0.04 10.24
N ALA A 262 11.75 0.96 9.59
CA ALA A 262 12.04 2.29 10.15
C ALA A 262 10.77 3.11 10.32
N THR A 263 9.87 3.10 9.33
CA THR A 263 8.58 3.78 9.39
C THR A 263 7.71 3.22 10.52
N LEU A 264 7.64 1.89 10.66
CA LEU A 264 6.87 1.27 11.75
C LEU A 264 7.46 1.63 13.12
N GLN A 265 8.79 1.70 13.25
CA GLN A 265 9.44 2.17 14.48
C GLN A 265 9.10 3.63 14.78
N ALA A 266 9.07 4.50 13.78
CA ALA A 266 8.67 5.90 13.94
C ALA A 266 7.20 6.00 14.38
N GLN A 267 6.30 5.25 13.73
CA GLN A 267 4.88 5.17 14.11
C GLN A 267 4.70 4.72 15.56
N SER A 268 5.45 3.72 16.03
CA SER A 268 5.37 3.26 17.43
C SER A 268 5.79 4.31 18.45
N ARG A 269 6.52 5.35 18.02
CA ARG A 269 6.96 6.48 18.84
C ARG A 269 6.01 7.68 18.78
N LEU A 270 5.03 7.71 17.87
CA LEU A 270 4.07 8.81 17.76
C LEU A 270 3.37 9.16 19.09
N PRO A 271 2.98 8.21 19.93
CA PRO A 271 2.37 8.54 21.24
C PRO A 271 3.29 9.39 22.15
N LEU A 272 4.58 9.43 21.89
CA LEU A 272 5.51 10.28 22.67
C LEU A 272 5.35 11.77 22.36
N ILE A 273 4.84 12.12 21.20
CA ILE A 273 4.68 13.49 20.72
C ILE A 273 3.22 13.93 20.62
N GLN A 274 2.27 12.99 20.67
CA GLN A 274 0.84 13.29 20.59
C GLN A 274 0.35 14.14 21.77
N ASN A 275 -0.48 15.14 21.47
CA ASN A 275 -1.07 16.09 22.43
C ASN A 275 -0.03 16.75 23.35
N ARG A 276 1.21 16.89 22.86
CA ARG A 276 2.24 17.55 23.62
C ARG A 276 2.44 18.98 23.13
N ARG A 277 2.58 19.88 24.10
CA ARG A 277 2.81 21.31 23.84
C ARG A 277 1.71 21.98 23.00
N GLY A 278 0.52 21.38 22.82
CA GLY A 278 -0.53 21.88 21.93
C GLY A 278 -0.38 21.45 20.48
N LEU A 279 0.34 20.37 20.22
CA LEU A 279 0.48 19.78 18.90
C LEU A 279 -0.08 18.37 18.88
N SER A 280 -0.83 18.02 17.84
CA SER A 280 -1.32 16.68 17.58
C SER A 280 -1.10 16.33 16.11
N TYR A 281 -0.86 15.05 15.85
CA TYR A 281 -0.47 14.54 14.54
C TYR A 281 -1.43 13.45 14.11
N GLY A 282 -2.15 13.65 13.04
CA GLY A 282 -3.09 12.68 12.49
C GLY A 282 -3.14 12.79 10.97
N PHE A 283 -3.02 11.69 10.29
CA PHE A 283 -3.23 11.55 8.85
C PHE A 283 -3.04 10.09 8.46
N ARG A 284 -3.13 9.77 7.16
CA ARG A 284 -2.92 8.42 6.62
C ARG A 284 -1.58 7.76 7.01
N TRP A 285 -0.53 8.54 7.19
CA TRP A 285 0.80 8.05 7.56
C TRP A 285 0.93 7.60 9.03
N THR A 286 -0.07 7.85 9.87
CA THR A 286 -0.12 7.30 11.23
C THR A 286 -0.41 5.81 11.26
N GLY A 287 -0.97 5.27 10.18
CA GLY A 287 -1.28 3.86 9.97
C GLY A 287 -0.60 3.28 8.72
N ARG A 288 -1.35 2.58 7.91
CA ARG A 288 -0.86 1.85 6.72
C ARG A 288 -0.91 2.68 5.42
N GLY A 289 -1.36 3.92 5.49
CA GLY A 289 -1.45 4.83 4.36
C GLY A 289 -2.83 4.89 3.68
N PHE A 290 -3.85 4.29 4.27
CA PHE A 290 -5.22 4.29 3.73
C PHE A 290 -6.06 5.46 4.24
N LEU A 291 -7.19 5.71 3.55
CA LEU A 291 -8.16 6.71 3.99
C LEU A 291 -8.71 6.41 5.38
N GLU A 292 -8.94 5.14 5.69
CA GLU A 292 -9.37 4.68 7.01
C GLU A 292 -8.42 5.10 8.12
N ASP A 293 -7.11 5.03 7.88
CA ASP A 293 -6.11 5.47 8.86
C ASP A 293 -6.20 6.98 9.13
N ALA A 294 -6.47 7.77 8.09
CA ALA A 294 -6.65 9.22 8.25
C ALA A 294 -7.89 9.55 9.07
N VAL A 295 -9.01 8.86 8.83
CA VAL A 295 -10.25 9.04 9.59
C VAL A 295 -10.07 8.58 11.04
N THR A 296 -9.51 7.40 11.24
CA THR A 296 -9.28 6.82 12.57
C THR A 296 -8.36 7.69 13.43
N SER A 297 -7.26 8.20 12.85
CA SER A 297 -6.35 9.10 13.56
C SER A 297 -7.02 10.42 13.96
N GLY A 298 -7.89 10.96 13.11
CA GLY A 298 -8.68 12.14 13.43
C GLY A 298 -9.69 11.89 14.56
N LEU A 299 -10.37 10.74 14.55
CA LEU A 299 -11.28 10.33 15.61
C LEU A 299 -10.54 10.09 16.94
N GLU A 300 -9.37 9.44 16.88
CA GLU A 300 -8.51 9.24 18.05
C GLU A 300 -8.13 10.57 18.71
N ILE A 301 -7.66 11.53 17.93
CA ILE A 301 -7.34 12.86 18.42
C ILE A 301 -8.59 13.53 19.04
N ALA A 302 -9.72 13.47 18.36
CA ALA A 302 -10.95 14.10 18.84
C ALA A 302 -11.42 13.50 20.17
N VAL A 303 -11.40 12.18 20.31
CA VAL A 303 -11.87 11.48 21.51
C VAL A 303 -10.86 11.58 22.65
N GLU A 304 -9.60 11.23 22.39
CA GLU A 304 -8.60 11.11 23.46
C GLU A 304 -8.01 12.46 23.89
N HIS A 305 -7.84 13.40 22.96
CA HIS A 305 -7.20 14.67 23.28
C HIS A 305 -8.21 15.77 23.60
N PHE A 306 -9.40 15.72 23.00
CA PHE A 306 -10.42 16.77 23.16
C PHE A 306 -11.71 16.28 23.84
N GLY A 307 -11.80 14.99 24.18
CA GLY A 307 -12.94 14.42 24.90
C GLY A 307 -14.24 14.41 24.09
N ALA A 308 -14.15 14.36 22.76
CA ALA A 308 -15.32 14.25 21.89
C ALA A 308 -16.07 12.94 22.16
N GLN A 309 -17.40 13.02 22.15
CA GLN A 309 -18.25 11.84 22.25
C GLN A 309 -18.75 11.45 20.85
N VAL A 310 -18.53 10.22 20.47
CA VAL A 310 -19.01 9.66 19.19
C VAL A 310 -20.08 8.60 19.46
N PRO A 311 -21.09 8.44 18.59
CA PRO A 311 -22.22 7.50 18.81
C PRO A 311 -21.86 6.04 18.49
N PHE A 312 -20.58 5.72 18.31
CA PHE A 312 -20.07 4.39 18.00
C PHE A 312 -18.74 4.18 18.71
N GLU A 313 -18.32 2.93 18.84
CA GLU A 313 -17.00 2.59 19.36
C GLU A 313 -15.94 2.81 18.28
N VAL A 314 -14.92 3.61 18.60
CA VAL A 314 -13.77 3.80 17.69
C VAL A 314 -12.89 2.55 17.79
N GLN A 315 -12.82 1.79 16.72
CA GLN A 315 -11.92 0.66 16.62
C GLN A 315 -10.55 1.17 16.14
N TYR A 316 -9.66 1.36 17.08
CA TYR A 316 -8.27 1.67 16.73
C TYR A 316 -7.63 0.46 16.04
N HIS A 317 -6.88 0.71 15.00
CA HIS A 317 -6.05 -0.35 14.45
C HIS A 317 -5.10 -0.79 15.57
N PRO A 318 -5.15 -2.06 15.97
CA PRO A 318 -4.18 -2.55 16.93
C PRO A 318 -2.81 -2.28 16.32
N ASP A 319 -1.92 -1.68 17.12
CA ASP A 319 -0.55 -1.38 16.75
C ASP A 319 -0.01 -2.54 15.89
N PRO A 320 0.42 -2.31 14.64
CA PRO A 320 0.93 -3.37 13.76
C PRO A 320 2.04 -4.18 14.40
N LEU A 321 2.62 -3.66 15.49
CA LEU A 321 3.68 -4.26 16.26
C LEU A 321 3.20 -4.94 17.55
N CYS A 322 2.05 -4.52 18.11
CA CYS A 322 1.61 -4.93 19.46
C CYS A 322 0.58 -6.05 19.50
N SER A 323 -0.04 -6.44 18.40
CA SER A 323 -0.98 -7.54 18.49
C SER A 323 -0.27 -8.88 18.51
N SER A 324 -0.02 -9.37 19.71
CA SER A 324 0.35 -10.77 19.99
C SER A 324 -0.70 -11.80 19.53
N THR A 325 -1.90 -11.36 19.22
CA THR A 325 -2.90 -12.13 18.51
C THR A 325 -2.66 -11.99 17.01
N SER A 326 -1.68 -12.73 16.48
CA SER A 326 -1.77 -13.16 15.08
C SER A 326 -3.20 -13.65 14.89
N PRO A 327 -3.96 -13.19 13.85
CA PRO A 327 -5.17 -13.90 13.52
C PRO A 327 -4.73 -15.34 13.33
N SER A 328 -5.11 -16.21 14.27
CA SER A 328 -4.94 -17.63 14.09
C SER A 328 -5.79 -17.94 12.87
N ILE A 329 -5.13 -18.07 11.71
CA ILE A 329 -5.79 -18.68 10.56
C ILE A 329 -6.04 -20.11 11.03
N GLU A 330 -7.21 -20.33 11.63
CA GLU A 330 -7.67 -21.66 11.93
C GLU A 330 -7.85 -22.35 10.58
N LEU A 331 -6.80 -23.05 10.18
CA LEU A 331 -6.85 -23.90 9.00
C LEU A 331 -7.93 -24.95 9.24
N GLY A 332 -9.03 -24.82 8.54
CA GLY A 332 -10.11 -25.80 8.58
C GLY A 332 -9.62 -27.13 8.00
N PHE A 333 -10.35 -28.23 8.31
CA PHE A 333 -10.03 -29.56 7.78
C PHE A 333 -9.85 -29.57 6.26
N ARG A 334 -10.63 -28.76 5.52
CA ARG A 334 -10.49 -28.60 4.07
C ARG A 334 -9.14 -27.99 3.67
N ASP A 335 -8.63 -27.05 4.43
CA ASP A 335 -7.34 -26.40 4.15
C ASP A 335 -6.18 -27.39 4.36
N HIS A 336 -6.29 -28.25 5.38
CA HIS A 336 -5.36 -29.36 5.58
C HIS A 336 -5.42 -30.36 4.43
N LEU A 337 -6.61 -30.73 3.95
CA LEU A 337 -6.78 -31.59 2.78
C LEU A 337 -6.16 -30.98 1.51
N VAL A 338 -6.44 -29.71 1.23
CA VAL A 338 -5.86 -29.00 0.07
C VAL A 338 -4.34 -28.96 0.20
N ARG A 339 -3.82 -28.63 1.37
CA ARG A 339 -2.38 -28.60 1.63
C ARG A 339 -1.72 -29.95 1.41
N THR A 340 -2.34 -31.02 1.90
CA THR A 340 -1.87 -32.39 1.70
C THR A 340 -1.90 -32.77 0.22
N ALA A 341 -2.99 -32.45 -0.48
CA ALA A 341 -3.12 -32.70 -1.92
C ALA A 341 -2.06 -31.94 -2.72
N LEU A 342 -1.78 -30.68 -2.40
CA LEU A 342 -0.72 -29.90 -3.02
C LEU A 342 0.67 -30.46 -2.73
N CYS A 343 0.93 -30.93 -1.52
CA CYS A 343 2.18 -31.62 -1.19
C CYS A 343 2.37 -32.89 -2.02
N LEU A 344 1.32 -33.72 -2.15
CA LEU A 344 1.35 -34.92 -2.98
C LEU A 344 1.55 -34.57 -4.46
N ALA A 345 0.85 -33.56 -4.97
CA ALA A 345 1.04 -33.08 -6.34
C ALA A 345 2.49 -32.60 -6.58
N ARG A 346 3.08 -31.88 -5.61
CA ARG A 346 4.47 -31.43 -5.67
C ARG A 346 5.44 -32.60 -5.73
N VAL A 347 5.24 -33.62 -4.89
CA VAL A 347 6.05 -34.86 -4.91
C VAL A 347 5.90 -35.56 -6.25
N TYR A 348 4.68 -35.67 -6.77
CA TYR A 348 4.42 -36.30 -8.08
C TYR A 348 5.15 -35.56 -9.21
N VAL A 349 5.07 -34.24 -9.25
CA VAL A 349 5.79 -33.40 -10.25
C VAL A 349 7.31 -33.60 -10.13
N LEU A 350 7.82 -33.66 -8.92
CA LEU A 350 9.25 -33.84 -8.66
C LEU A 350 9.73 -35.23 -9.11
N VAL A 351 8.99 -36.29 -8.82
CA VAL A 351 9.25 -37.66 -9.31
C VAL A 351 9.19 -37.70 -10.83
N PHE A 352 8.19 -37.05 -11.44
CA PHE A 352 8.06 -36.95 -12.88
C PHE A 352 9.27 -36.22 -13.50
N GLN A 353 9.71 -35.11 -12.95
CA GLN A 353 10.88 -34.36 -13.42
C GLN A 353 12.16 -35.19 -13.32
N ILE A 354 12.38 -35.87 -12.20
CA ILE A 354 13.54 -36.75 -12.02
C ILE A 354 13.50 -37.91 -13.03
N SER A 355 12.36 -38.57 -13.19
CA SER A 355 12.18 -39.64 -14.18
C SER A 355 12.43 -39.15 -15.60
N TRP A 356 12.02 -37.95 -15.92
CA TRP A 356 12.23 -37.31 -17.21
C TRP A 356 13.73 -37.07 -17.51
N ILE A 357 14.44 -36.54 -16.51
CA ILE A 357 15.89 -36.31 -16.58
C ILE A 357 16.63 -37.65 -16.78
N LEU A 358 16.25 -38.68 -16.02
CA LEU A 358 16.85 -40.00 -16.11
C LEU A 358 16.61 -40.67 -17.49
N LEU A 359 15.39 -40.55 -18.01
CA LEU A 359 15.07 -41.05 -19.37
C LEU A 359 15.89 -40.32 -20.46
N GLY A 360 16.07 -39.01 -20.32
CA GLY A 360 16.94 -38.23 -21.20
C GLY A 360 18.39 -38.67 -21.13
N ALA A 361 18.92 -38.94 -19.95
CA ALA A 361 20.27 -39.43 -19.71
C ALA A 361 20.51 -40.85 -20.28
N LEU A 362 19.45 -41.67 -20.35
CA LEU A 362 19.47 -43.01 -20.93
C LEU A 362 19.30 -43.03 -22.46
N GLY A 363 19.29 -41.84 -23.11
CA GLY A 363 19.22 -41.71 -24.55
C GLY A 363 17.83 -41.94 -25.16
N PHE A 364 16.76 -41.95 -24.38
CA PHE A 364 15.40 -42.01 -24.93
C PHE A 364 15.07 -40.69 -25.66
N PRO A 365 14.40 -40.71 -26.80
CA PRO A 365 14.05 -39.51 -27.57
C PRO A 365 12.94 -38.72 -26.89
N VAL A 366 13.32 -37.93 -25.87
CA VAL A 366 12.44 -37.10 -25.06
C VAL A 366 11.68 -36.09 -25.89
N SER A 367 12.25 -35.65 -27.01
CA SER A 367 11.64 -34.72 -27.97
C SER A 367 10.30 -35.17 -28.56
N ARG A 368 10.10 -36.48 -28.76
CA ARG A 368 8.83 -37.02 -29.26
C ARG A 368 7.71 -36.93 -28.21
N VAL A 369 8.06 -37.11 -26.94
CA VAL A 369 7.09 -37.06 -25.84
C VAL A 369 6.73 -35.61 -25.52
N GLU A 370 7.67 -34.69 -25.64
CA GLU A 370 7.37 -33.23 -25.54
C GLU A 370 6.39 -32.78 -26.62
N THR A 371 6.55 -33.23 -27.82
CA THR A 371 5.66 -32.89 -28.96
C THR A 371 4.26 -33.48 -28.70
N MET A 372 4.19 -34.70 -28.18
CA MET A 372 2.92 -35.35 -27.85
C MET A 372 2.19 -34.71 -26.66
N LEU A 373 2.93 -34.28 -25.63
CA LEU A 373 2.41 -33.52 -24.50
C LEU A 373 1.92 -32.13 -24.89
N LYS A 374 2.67 -31.41 -25.75
CA LYS A 374 2.22 -30.15 -26.32
C LYS A 374 0.93 -30.31 -27.14
N TRP A 375 0.84 -31.36 -27.91
CA TRP A 375 -0.36 -31.69 -28.67
C TRP A 375 -1.56 -32.04 -27.76
N MET A 376 -1.36 -32.84 -26.70
CA MET A 376 -2.39 -33.19 -25.74
C MET A 376 -2.87 -32.01 -24.88
N LEU A 377 -2.00 -31.05 -24.56
CA LEU A 377 -2.32 -29.86 -23.78
C LEU A 377 -2.88 -28.70 -24.63
N GLY A 378 -3.13 -28.94 -25.92
CA GLY A 378 -3.77 -27.93 -26.80
C GLY A 378 -2.85 -26.75 -27.15
N GLY A 379 -1.52 -26.91 -27.03
CA GLY A 379 -0.55 -25.81 -27.14
C GLY A 379 -0.31 -25.25 -28.57
N ASP A 380 -0.87 -25.80 -29.63
CA ASP A 380 -0.62 -25.34 -30.99
C ASP A 380 -1.73 -24.51 -31.62
N GLY A 381 -2.76 -24.14 -30.86
CA GLY A 381 -3.92 -23.41 -31.39
C GLY A 381 -3.94 -21.89 -31.17
N MET A 382 -2.99 -21.29 -30.42
CA MET A 382 -3.09 -19.86 -30.03
C MET A 382 -1.92 -18.97 -30.47
N LEU A 383 -1.05 -19.41 -31.39
CA LEU A 383 0.06 -18.58 -31.89
C LEU A 383 0.00 -18.29 -33.40
N LYS A 384 -1.16 -18.44 -34.03
CA LYS A 384 -1.39 -17.95 -35.42
C LYS A 384 -2.79 -17.39 -35.52
N SER A 385 -3.00 -16.19 -35.08
CA SER A 385 -3.95 -15.20 -35.66
C SER A 385 -3.64 -13.82 -35.06
#